data_e29ee2dcb9ee172923b1fd4d28c3b809
#
_entry.id   e29ee2dcb9ee172923b1fd4d28c3b809
#
_cell.length_a   1.000
_cell.length_b   1.000
_cell.length_c   1.000
_cell.angle_alpha   90.00
_cell.angle_beta   90.00
_cell.angle_gamma   90.00
#
_symmetry.space_group_name_H-M   'P 1'
#
loop_
_entity.id
_entity.type
_entity.pdbx_description
1 polymer ?
#
loop_
_entity_poly.entity_id
_entity_poly.type
_entity_poly.pdbx_seq_one_letter_code
_entity_poly.pdbx_strand_id
1 'polypeptide(L)'
;GKAAGKEPARVFTFKVGGNEAMPAPLQEQIVATPKSPMFGEPDQHQLGMQRFAENCHFCHGAFAVSGGVIPDLRWSAISANEQAWDQVVREGALEKQGMVAFSGHLAKEDTDAIRAYVVQQAWLAVANGNASAPGGN
;
A
#
# COMPACT_ATOMS: atom_id res chain seq x y z
N GLY A 1 14.95 1.96 20.21
CA GLY A 1 14.68 2.03 18.79
C GLY A 1 14.68 3.49 18.36
N LYS A 2 15.54 3.86 17.40
CA LYS A 2 15.51 5.20 16.81
C LYS A 2 14.21 5.29 16.01
N ALA A 3 13.40 6.32 16.26
CA ALA A 3 12.29 6.67 15.42
C ALA A 3 12.81 6.90 13.99
N ALA A 4 12.21 6.24 13.00
CA ALA A 4 12.49 6.52 11.61
C ALA A 4 12.21 8.01 11.37
N GLY A 5 13.24 8.77 11.01
CA GLY A 5 13.11 10.19 10.76
C GLY A 5 12.17 10.41 9.58
N LYS A 6 11.19 11.29 9.73
CA LYS A 6 10.39 11.78 8.60
C LYS A 6 11.34 12.40 7.59
N GLU A 7 11.49 11.76 6.42
CA GLU A 7 12.21 12.37 5.34
C GLU A 7 11.40 13.58 4.84
N PRO A 8 11.99 14.77 4.79
CA PRO A 8 11.28 15.94 4.29
C PRO A 8 10.96 15.77 2.80
N ALA A 9 9.76 16.12 2.41
CA ALA A 9 9.41 16.24 1.00
C ALA A 9 10.38 17.22 0.32
N ARG A 10 10.91 16.85 -0.85
CA ARG A 10 11.82 17.70 -1.61
C ARG A 10 11.11 18.28 -2.82
N VAL A 11 11.21 19.58 -2.99
CA VAL A 11 10.76 20.28 -4.20
C VAL A 11 12.00 20.69 -4.99
N PHE A 12 12.06 20.30 -6.25
CA PHE A 12 13.13 20.70 -7.15
C PHE A 12 12.62 21.74 -8.14
N THR A 13 13.37 22.82 -8.30
CA THR A 13 13.10 23.83 -9.33
C THR A 13 14.20 23.75 -10.38
N PHE A 14 13.82 23.69 -11.64
CA PHE A 14 14.76 23.60 -12.75
C PHE A 14 14.77 24.92 -13.50
N LYS A 15 15.98 25.38 -13.85
CA LYS A 15 16.22 26.56 -14.70
C LYS A 15 16.90 26.12 -15.99
N VAL A 16 16.42 26.62 -17.12
CA VAL A 16 17.06 26.38 -18.41
C VAL A 16 18.48 26.94 -18.38
N GLY A 17 19.47 26.12 -18.76
CA GLY A 17 20.90 26.48 -18.69
C GLY A 17 21.52 26.28 -17.29
N GLY A 18 20.80 25.76 -16.31
CA GLY A 18 21.38 25.35 -15.02
C GLY A 18 22.28 24.12 -15.19
N ASN A 19 23.37 24.05 -14.44
CA ASN A 19 24.38 22.98 -14.49
C ASN A 19 24.66 22.39 -13.11
N GLU A 20 23.81 22.66 -12.10
CA GLU A 20 23.93 22.05 -10.79
C GLU A 20 23.57 20.56 -10.85
N ALA A 21 24.36 19.73 -10.18
CA ALA A 21 24.09 18.32 -10.07
C ALA A 21 22.85 18.06 -9.20
N MET A 22 22.03 17.07 -9.59
CA MET A 22 20.95 16.61 -8.73
C MET A 22 21.50 16.11 -7.39
N PRO A 23 20.89 16.49 -6.26
CA PRO A 23 21.26 15.90 -4.99
C PRO A 23 21.11 14.38 -5.03
N ALA A 24 22.01 13.68 -4.36
CA ALA A 24 21.92 12.23 -4.28
C ALA A 24 20.52 11.77 -3.78
N PRO A 25 19.96 10.69 -4.32
CA PRO A 25 18.74 10.10 -3.78
C PRO A 25 18.93 9.81 -2.29
N LEU A 26 17.90 10.10 -1.50
CA LEU A 26 17.90 9.66 -0.10
C LEU A 26 17.86 8.15 -0.08
N GLN A 27 18.93 7.53 0.36
CA GLN A 27 19.04 6.08 0.48
C GLN A 27 18.79 5.66 1.94
N GLU A 28 17.54 5.64 2.37
CA GLU A 28 17.17 4.71 3.43
C GLU A 28 16.29 3.63 2.80
N GLN A 29 16.90 2.51 2.48
CA GLN A 29 16.14 1.29 2.19
C GLN A 29 15.63 0.75 3.53
N ILE A 30 14.46 1.21 3.93
CA ILE A 30 13.71 0.53 4.98
C ILE A 30 13.21 -0.78 4.36
N VAL A 31 13.86 -1.87 4.70
CA VAL A 31 13.36 -3.20 4.33
C VAL A 31 12.07 -3.42 5.12
N ALA A 32 10.96 -3.16 4.47
CA ALA A 32 9.65 -3.41 5.07
C ALA A 32 9.38 -4.91 5.10
N THR A 33 8.88 -5.39 6.23
CA THR A 33 8.48 -6.78 6.39
C THR A 33 6.97 -6.88 6.25
N PRO A 34 6.44 -7.82 5.45
CA PRO A 34 5.01 -8.07 5.38
C PRO A 34 4.43 -8.30 6.77
N LYS A 35 3.29 -7.69 7.08
CA LYS A 35 2.67 -7.76 8.40
C LYS A 35 1.83 -9.01 8.61
N SER A 36 1.55 -9.75 7.53
CA SER A 36 0.78 -10.99 7.55
C SER A 36 1.57 -12.10 6.87
N PRO A 37 1.46 -13.36 7.35
CA PRO A 37 1.81 -14.51 6.53
C PRO A 37 1.04 -14.47 5.20
N MET A 38 1.62 -15.02 4.14
CA MET A 38 0.89 -15.19 2.89
C MET A 38 -0.25 -16.19 3.12
N PHE A 39 -1.41 -15.88 2.57
CA PHE A 39 -2.59 -16.74 2.62
C PHE A 39 -3.39 -16.57 1.33
N GLY A 40 -4.34 -17.46 1.11
CA GLY A 40 -5.18 -17.50 -0.07
C GLY A 40 -4.61 -18.40 -1.15
N GLU A 41 -5.53 -19.01 -1.92
CA GLU A 41 -5.22 -19.84 -3.06
C GLU A 41 -5.01 -18.99 -4.33
N PRO A 42 -4.39 -19.53 -5.40
CA PRO A 42 -4.15 -18.78 -6.64
C PRO A 42 -5.40 -18.13 -7.23
N ASP A 43 -6.54 -18.82 -7.22
CA ASP A 43 -7.81 -18.29 -7.74
C ASP A 43 -8.30 -17.11 -6.89
N GLN A 44 -8.12 -17.16 -5.57
CA GLN A 44 -8.45 -16.07 -4.67
C GLN A 44 -7.54 -14.85 -4.92
N HIS A 45 -6.26 -15.05 -5.15
CA HIS A 45 -5.33 -13.97 -5.52
C HIS A 45 -5.71 -13.33 -6.85
N GLN A 46 -6.14 -14.13 -7.83
CA GLN A 46 -6.59 -13.63 -9.14
C GLN A 46 -7.87 -12.82 -9.01
N LEU A 47 -8.86 -13.30 -8.26
CA LEU A 47 -10.07 -12.56 -7.94
C LEU A 47 -9.72 -11.25 -7.21
N GLY A 48 -8.86 -11.32 -6.22
CA GLY A 48 -8.39 -10.15 -5.47
C GLY A 48 -7.72 -9.10 -6.34
N MET A 49 -6.88 -9.51 -7.28
CA MET A 49 -6.26 -8.62 -8.26
C MET A 49 -7.30 -7.91 -9.11
N GLN A 50 -8.28 -8.64 -9.63
CA GLN A 50 -9.36 -8.06 -10.43
C GLN A 50 -10.19 -7.06 -9.61
N ARG A 51 -10.66 -7.45 -8.43
CA ARG A 51 -11.48 -6.59 -7.57
C ARG A 51 -10.71 -5.37 -7.07
N PHE A 52 -9.42 -5.52 -6.79
CA PHE A 52 -8.54 -4.40 -6.45
C PHE A 52 -8.41 -3.41 -7.61
N ALA A 53 -8.21 -3.90 -8.82
CA ALA A 53 -8.11 -3.06 -10.02
C ALA A 53 -9.42 -2.31 -10.31
N GLU A 54 -10.57 -2.90 -10.02
CA GLU A 54 -11.88 -2.29 -10.25
C GLU A 54 -12.22 -1.23 -9.19
N ASN A 55 -11.79 -1.40 -7.93
CA ASN A 55 -12.34 -0.62 -6.82
C ASN A 55 -11.30 0.16 -5.99
N CYS A 56 -10.04 -0.25 -5.99
CA CYS A 56 -9.04 0.24 -5.04
C CYS A 56 -7.88 1.00 -5.69
N HIS A 57 -7.48 0.60 -6.90
CA HIS A 57 -6.24 1.07 -7.53
C HIS A 57 -6.21 2.58 -7.78
N PHE A 58 -7.36 3.20 -7.99
CA PHE A 58 -7.44 4.63 -8.27
C PHE A 58 -6.86 5.47 -7.13
N CYS A 59 -7.12 5.06 -5.89
CA CYS A 59 -6.58 5.71 -4.70
C CYS A 59 -5.26 5.08 -4.22
N HIS A 60 -5.19 3.75 -4.22
CA HIS A 60 -4.06 3.00 -3.62
C HIS A 60 -2.97 2.60 -4.64
N GLY A 61 -3.10 3.04 -5.89
CA GLY A 61 -2.13 2.77 -6.94
C GLY A 61 -2.13 1.33 -7.45
N ALA A 62 -1.46 1.11 -8.58
CA ALA A 62 -1.31 -0.22 -9.13
C ALA A 62 -0.48 -1.11 -8.20
N PHE A 63 -0.86 -2.38 -8.10
CA PHE A 63 -0.16 -3.37 -7.25
C PHE A 63 -0.13 -3.02 -5.77
N ALA A 64 -1.10 -2.21 -5.29
CA ALA A 64 -1.17 -1.69 -3.93
C ALA A 64 0.00 -0.79 -3.51
N VAL A 65 0.73 -0.23 -4.48
CA VAL A 65 1.87 0.66 -4.30
C VAL A 65 1.40 2.10 -4.33
N SER A 66 1.55 2.81 -3.23
CA SER A 66 1.16 4.22 -3.14
C SER A 66 2.35 5.18 -3.06
N GLY A 67 2.15 6.40 -3.57
CA GLY A 67 3.15 7.47 -3.60
C GLY A 67 3.31 8.29 -2.32
N GLY A 68 2.69 7.89 -1.20
CA GLY A 68 2.96 8.47 0.13
C GLY A 68 1.88 9.36 0.74
N VAL A 69 0.92 9.90 -0.01
CA VAL A 69 -0.23 10.63 0.58
C VAL A 69 -1.27 9.62 1.09
N ILE A 70 -1.55 8.61 0.30
CA ILE A 70 -2.39 7.47 0.65
C ILE A 70 -1.45 6.33 1.06
N PRO A 71 -1.78 5.55 2.11
CA PRO A 71 -0.89 4.50 2.58
C PRO A 71 -0.59 3.43 1.53
N ASP A 72 0.64 3.00 1.46
CA ASP A 72 1.03 1.79 0.73
C ASP A 72 0.48 0.57 1.47
N LEU A 73 -0.51 -0.09 0.89
CA LEU A 73 -1.26 -1.15 1.56
C LEU A 73 -0.42 -2.39 1.83
N ARG A 74 0.65 -2.61 1.06
CA ARG A 74 1.55 -3.75 1.25
C ARG A 74 2.15 -3.80 2.66
N TRP A 75 2.34 -2.63 3.27
CA TRP A 75 2.97 -2.47 4.59
C TRP A 75 1.98 -2.15 5.70
N SER A 76 0.69 -2.11 5.39
CA SER A 76 -0.37 -1.80 6.33
C SER A 76 -0.56 -2.93 7.35
N ALA A 77 -0.62 -2.57 8.63
CA ALA A 77 -0.97 -3.51 9.69
C ALA A 77 -2.43 -4.00 9.62
N ILE A 78 -3.29 -3.25 8.95
CA ILE A 78 -4.71 -3.59 8.76
C ILE A 78 -4.86 -4.88 7.97
N SER A 79 -4.02 -5.12 6.96
CA SER A 79 -4.03 -6.35 6.16
C SER A 79 -3.70 -7.62 6.97
N ALA A 80 -3.03 -7.46 8.12
CA ALA A 80 -2.66 -8.58 8.99
C ALA A 80 -3.83 -9.07 9.88
N ASN A 81 -4.87 -8.26 10.05
CA ASN A 81 -6.00 -8.56 10.92
C ASN A 81 -7.31 -8.48 10.14
N GLU A 82 -8.02 -9.60 10.05
CA GLU A 82 -9.28 -9.69 9.28
C GLU A 82 -10.36 -8.74 9.83
N GLN A 83 -10.51 -8.66 11.14
CA GLN A 83 -11.49 -7.78 11.75
C GLN A 83 -11.18 -6.30 11.49
N ALA A 84 -9.92 -5.89 11.59
CA ALA A 84 -9.51 -4.52 11.27
C ALA A 84 -9.70 -4.21 9.77
N TRP A 85 -9.46 -5.20 8.91
CA TRP A 85 -9.74 -5.10 7.48
C TRP A 85 -11.23 -4.88 7.21
N ASP A 86 -12.11 -5.70 7.80
CA ASP A 86 -13.56 -5.56 7.65
C ASP A 86 -14.05 -4.21 8.16
N GLN A 87 -13.60 -3.76 9.32
CA GLN A 87 -13.97 -2.46 9.88
C GLN A 87 -13.60 -1.30 8.94
N VAL A 88 -12.43 -1.35 8.31
CA VAL A 88 -11.98 -0.29 7.42
C VAL A 88 -12.64 -0.41 6.05
N VAL A 89 -12.57 -1.58 5.43
CA VAL A 89 -12.96 -1.75 4.02
C VAL A 89 -14.46 -1.92 3.88
N ARG A 90 -15.11 -2.65 4.79
CA ARG A 90 -16.54 -2.93 4.68
C ARG A 90 -17.40 -1.96 5.48
N GLU A 91 -16.98 -1.63 6.72
CA GLU A 91 -17.81 -0.84 7.66
C GLU A 91 -17.47 0.66 7.63
N GLY A 92 -16.42 1.07 6.91
CA GLY A 92 -16.12 2.49 6.70
C GLY A 92 -15.51 3.19 7.91
N ALA A 93 -14.74 2.50 8.75
CA ALA A 93 -14.10 3.12 9.93
C ALA A 93 -13.22 4.34 9.57
N LEU A 94 -12.79 4.47 8.32
CA LEU A 94 -11.98 5.58 7.82
C LEU A 94 -12.71 6.48 6.81
N GLU A 95 -14.05 6.48 6.77
CA GLU A 95 -14.82 7.36 5.85
C GLU A 95 -14.52 8.84 6.03
N LYS A 96 -14.33 9.28 7.28
CA LYS A 96 -13.97 10.68 7.57
C LYS A 96 -12.57 11.06 7.06
N GLN A 97 -11.73 10.07 6.78
CA GLN A 97 -10.41 10.22 6.19
C GLN A 97 -10.39 10.00 4.67
N GLY A 98 -11.57 9.76 4.08
CA GLY A 98 -11.74 9.62 2.63
C GLY A 98 -11.75 8.18 2.11
N MET A 99 -11.63 7.16 2.97
CA MET A 99 -11.75 5.75 2.59
C MET A 99 -13.21 5.31 2.70
N VAL A 100 -13.87 5.11 1.56
CA VAL A 100 -15.30 4.74 1.51
C VAL A 100 -15.54 3.30 1.99
N ALA A 101 -16.75 3.04 2.51
CA ALA A 101 -17.21 1.69 2.84
C ALA A 101 -17.65 0.93 1.58
N PHE A 102 -17.26 -0.34 1.48
CA PHE A 102 -17.56 -1.19 0.33
C PHE A 102 -18.61 -2.26 0.57
N SER A 103 -19.17 -2.40 1.78
CA SER A 103 -20.17 -3.44 2.08
C SER A 103 -21.45 -3.36 1.21
N GLY A 104 -21.75 -2.19 0.64
CA GLY A 104 -22.86 -2.01 -0.30
C GLY A 104 -22.56 -2.42 -1.75
N HIS A 105 -21.29 -2.68 -2.08
CA HIS A 105 -20.83 -2.93 -3.45
C HIS A 105 -20.07 -4.24 -3.63
N LEU A 106 -19.35 -4.68 -2.58
CA LEU A 106 -18.53 -5.89 -2.60
C LEU A 106 -19.04 -6.88 -1.56
N ALA A 107 -19.12 -8.14 -1.96
CA ALA A 107 -19.36 -9.23 -1.03
C ALA A 107 -18.15 -9.41 -0.09
N LYS A 108 -18.33 -10.17 1.00
CA LYS A 108 -17.19 -10.44 1.92
C LYS A 108 -16.09 -11.20 1.22
N GLU A 109 -16.44 -12.14 0.38
CA GLU A 109 -15.50 -12.95 -0.42
C GLU A 109 -14.63 -12.10 -1.34
N ASP A 110 -15.20 -11.04 -1.94
CA ASP A 110 -14.45 -10.09 -2.77
C ASP A 110 -13.45 -9.30 -1.93
N THR A 111 -13.86 -8.79 -0.76
CA THR A 111 -12.98 -8.03 0.13
C THR A 111 -11.90 -8.90 0.77
N ASP A 112 -12.19 -10.17 1.07
CA ASP A 112 -11.20 -11.14 1.54
C ASP A 112 -10.19 -11.48 0.44
N ALA A 113 -10.64 -11.62 -0.80
CA ALA A 113 -9.77 -11.82 -1.95
C ALA A 113 -8.85 -10.62 -2.19
N ILE A 114 -9.37 -9.39 -2.07
CA ILE A 114 -8.55 -8.17 -2.14
C ILE A 114 -7.48 -8.17 -1.04
N ARG A 115 -7.84 -8.56 0.18
CA ARG A 115 -6.89 -8.66 1.29
C ARG A 115 -5.77 -9.66 1.00
N ALA A 116 -6.13 -10.86 0.50
CA ALA A 116 -5.15 -11.87 0.10
C ALA A 116 -4.20 -11.35 -0.99
N TYR A 117 -4.73 -10.67 -1.99
CA TYR A 117 -3.94 -10.03 -3.05
C TYR A 117 -2.98 -8.97 -2.49
N VAL A 118 -3.42 -8.08 -1.61
CA VAL A 118 -2.57 -7.05 -0.99
C VAL A 118 -1.42 -7.69 -0.21
N VAL A 119 -1.69 -8.74 0.56
CA VAL A 119 -0.66 -9.49 1.28
C VAL A 119 0.31 -10.18 0.31
N GLN A 120 -0.19 -10.76 -0.77
CA GLN A 120 0.65 -11.32 -1.83
C GLN A 120 1.60 -10.26 -2.43
N GLN A 121 1.11 -9.04 -2.70
CA GLN A 121 1.95 -7.97 -3.23
C GLN A 121 3.06 -7.56 -2.26
N ALA A 122 2.83 -7.61 -0.95
CA ALA A 122 3.86 -7.37 0.05
C ALA A 122 4.99 -8.43 -0.03
N TRP A 123 4.63 -9.69 -0.13
CA TRP A 123 5.61 -10.78 -0.25
C TRP A 123 6.37 -10.76 -1.56
N LEU A 124 5.70 -10.45 -2.67
CA LEU A 124 6.35 -10.28 -3.97
C LEU A 124 7.33 -9.10 -3.97
N ALA A 125 7.01 -8.01 -3.28
CA ALA A 125 7.92 -6.87 -3.14
C ALA A 125 9.20 -7.25 -2.40
N VAL A 126 9.11 -8.04 -1.33
CA VAL A 126 10.28 -8.55 -0.60
C VAL A 126 11.10 -9.49 -1.49
N ALA A 127 10.45 -10.44 -2.15
CA ALA A 127 11.12 -11.42 -3.02
C ALA A 127 11.88 -10.75 -4.18
N ASN A 128 11.34 -9.65 -4.71
CA ASN A 128 11.94 -8.90 -5.82
C ASN A 128 12.93 -7.80 -5.37
N GLY A 129 13.27 -7.71 -4.09
CA GLY A 129 14.14 -6.66 -3.56
C GLY A 129 13.54 -5.24 -3.58
N ASN A 130 12.25 -5.12 -3.84
CA ASN A 130 11.51 -3.84 -3.92
C ASN A 130 10.83 -3.48 -2.60
N ALA A 131 11.41 -3.90 -1.49
CA ALA A 131 10.85 -3.74 -0.15
C ALA A 131 11.16 -2.37 0.47
N SER A 132 11.04 -1.30 -0.32
CA SER A 132 11.08 0.07 0.23
C SER A 132 9.67 0.45 0.69
N ALA A 133 9.43 0.50 1.99
CA ALA A 133 8.24 1.17 2.50
C ALA A 133 8.41 2.68 2.30
N PRO A 134 7.47 3.40 1.68
CA PRO A 134 7.43 4.85 1.82
C PRO A 134 7.27 5.16 3.31
N GLY A 135 8.05 6.11 3.81
CA GLY A 135 8.07 6.47 5.23
C GLY A 135 6.64 6.65 5.76
N GLY A 136 6.25 5.79 6.68
CA GLY A 136 4.90 5.79 7.23
C GLY A 136 4.61 7.10 7.97
N ASN A 137 3.43 7.62 7.71
CA ASN A 137 2.81 8.66 8.54
C ASN A 137 2.50 8.13 9.93
#